data_47a77fb0fecaadf3e632616e98e94c44
#
_entry.id   47a77fb0fecaadf3e632616e98e94c44
#
_cell.length_a   1.000
_cell.length_b   1.000
_cell.length_c   1.000
_cell.angle_alpha   90.00
_cell.angle_beta   90.00
_cell.angle_gamma   90.00
#
_symmetry.space_group_name_H-M   'P 1'
#
loop_
_entity.id
_entity.type
_entity.pdbx_description
1 polymer ?
#
loop_
_entity_poly.entity_id
_entity_poly.type
_entity_poly.pdbx_seq_one_letter_code
_entity_poly.pdbx_strand_id
1 'polypeptide(L)'
;MITRVRKYIRDNRMLKAEDMVVAGVSGGADSIAMLHILKSLQKEIGFSMEVVHVHHGIRGQEADRDEQFVEKICRDWGIPFRSRHYPVPELSGKWKLGEEETGRIVRKQAFQEEKKRLGFSGEQSKKNGQFRVALAHNRNDLAETMLHHLARGTGIRGLSGIQAVSGEIIRPVLCLERKEIVNYLKERGISYITDSSNLSDNYTRNRIRNHILPAMEQKINAKAVEHMACLLYTSDAA
;
A
#
# COMPACT_ATOMS: atom_id res chain seq x y z
N MET A 1 -10.17 11.67 -9.82
CA MET A 1 -9.19 10.86 -9.07
C MET A 1 -8.10 10.27 -9.97
N ILE A 2 -8.42 9.49 -11.02
CA ILE A 2 -7.42 8.87 -11.93
C ILE A 2 -6.43 9.91 -12.47
N THR A 3 -6.89 11.07 -12.95
CA THR A 3 -6.03 12.15 -13.47
C THR A 3 -5.01 12.66 -12.43
N ARG A 4 -5.42 12.78 -11.15
CA ARG A 4 -4.52 13.19 -10.06
C ARG A 4 -3.46 12.13 -9.79
N VAL A 5 -3.84 10.86 -9.72
CA VAL A 5 -2.89 9.76 -9.53
C VAL A 5 -1.93 9.64 -10.72
N ARG A 6 -2.43 9.79 -11.96
CA ARG A 6 -1.59 9.82 -13.16
C ARG A 6 -0.52 10.92 -13.08
N LYS A 7 -0.95 12.14 -12.73
CA LYS A 7 -0.02 13.26 -12.53
C LYS A 7 1.02 12.91 -11.45
N TYR A 8 0.57 12.34 -10.33
CA TYR A 8 1.42 11.96 -9.22
C TYR A 8 2.45 10.88 -9.60
N ILE A 9 2.03 9.85 -10.35
CA ILE A 9 2.93 8.80 -10.90
C ILE A 9 3.99 9.43 -11.79
N ARG A 10 3.60 10.33 -12.69
CA ARG A 10 4.51 11.01 -13.61
C ARG A 10 5.51 11.92 -12.88
N ASP A 11 5.01 12.78 -11.99
CA ASP A 11 5.83 13.78 -11.29
C ASP A 11 6.87 13.10 -10.38
N ASN A 12 6.55 11.93 -9.81
CA ASN A 12 7.45 11.11 -9.00
C ASN A 12 8.21 10.02 -9.80
N ARG A 13 8.07 9.97 -11.11
CA ARG A 13 8.75 8.99 -11.99
C ARG A 13 8.58 7.55 -11.53
N MET A 14 7.36 7.19 -11.06
CA MET A 14 7.09 5.88 -10.46
C MET A 14 7.10 4.75 -11.47
N LEU A 15 6.54 5.00 -12.68
CA LEU A 15 6.32 4.02 -13.73
C LEU A 15 6.69 4.58 -15.10
N LYS A 16 7.19 3.70 -15.94
CA LYS A 16 7.43 3.93 -17.38
C LYS A 16 6.93 2.72 -18.19
N ALA A 17 6.97 2.86 -19.50
CA ALA A 17 6.69 1.74 -20.41
C ALA A 17 7.62 0.55 -20.12
N GLU A 18 7.10 -0.66 -20.35
CA GLU A 18 7.78 -1.95 -20.16
C GLU A 18 8.09 -2.33 -18.69
N ASP A 19 7.79 -1.46 -17.71
CA ASP A 19 7.94 -1.83 -16.30
C ASP A 19 7.03 -3.03 -15.95
N MET A 20 7.50 -3.87 -15.03
CA MET A 20 6.72 -4.94 -14.43
C MET A 20 6.29 -4.56 -13.02
N VAL A 21 5.00 -4.38 -12.83
CA VAL A 21 4.40 -3.98 -11.55
C VAL A 21 3.83 -5.21 -10.85
N VAL A 22 4.29 -5.48 -9.64
CA VAL A 22 3.66 -6.42 -8.72
C VAL A 22 2.86 -5.60 -7.70
N ALA A 23 1.53 -5.66 -7.79
CA ALA A 23 0.64 -4.95 -6.89
C ALA A 23 0.32 -5.81 -5.66
N GLY A 24 0.67 -5.32 -4.47
CA GLY A 24 0.27 -5.93 -3.20
C GLY A 24 -1.16 -5.58 -2.85
N VAL A 25 -2.07 -6.55 -2.90
CA VAL A 25 -3.51 -6.33 -2.71
C VAL A 25 -4.03 -7.17 -1.55
N SER A 26 -4.55 -6.49 -0.52
CA SER A 26 -5.14 -7.14 0.67
C SER A 26 -6.66 -7.33 0.59
N GLY A 27 -7.32 -6.76 -0.40
CA GLY A 27 -8.79 -6.72 -0.49
C GLY A 27 -9.43 -5.47 0.12
N GLY A 28 -8.73 -4.73 0.96
CA GLY A 28 -9.22 -3.49 1.55
C GLY A 28 -9.35 -2.33 0.55
N ALA A 29 -10.13 -1.31 0.90
CA ALA A 29 -10.49 -0.21 0.02
C ALA A 29 -9.30 0.44 -0.69
N ASP A 30 -8.20 0.71 0.04
CA ASP A 30 -7.03 1.37 -0.54
C ASP A 30 -6.36 0.52 -1.62
N SER A 31 -6.21 -0.78 -1.35
CA SER A 31 -5.57 -1.71 -2.28
C SER A 31 -6.42 -1.98 -3.52
N ILE A 32 -7.75 -2.07 -3.37
CA ILE A 32 -8.68 -2.24 -4.48
C ILE A 32 -8.74 -0.96 -5.34
N ALA A 33 -8.79 0.22 -4.72
CA ALA A 33 -8.75 1.48 -5.46
C ALA A 33 -7.43 1.66 -6.24
N MET A 34 -6.30 1.37 -5.60
CA MET A 34 -4.99 1.37 -6.26
C MET A 34 -4.98 0.45 -7.47
N LEU A 35 -5.46 -0.79 -7.30
CA LEU A 35 -5.50 -1.78 -8.38
C LEU A 35 -6.36 -1.30 -9.55
N HIS A 36 -7.57 -0.80 -9.27
CA HIS A 36 -8.46 -0.27 -10.30
C HIS A 36 -7.85 0.93 -11.05
N ILE A 37 -7.22 1.86 -10.34
CA ILE A 37 -6.57 3.02 -10.95
C ILE A 37 -5.38 2.59 -11.81
N LEU A 38 -4.52 1.70 -11.32
CA LEU A 38 -3.38 1.17 -12.09
C LEU A 38 -3.86 0.43 -13.35
N LYS A 39 -4.91 -0.39 -13.24
CA LYS A 39 -5.52 -1.06 -14.39
C LYS A 39 -6.00 -0.05 -15.45
N SER A 40 -6.63 1.05 -15.01
CA SER A 40 -7.11 2.10 -15.91
C SER A 40 -5.96 2.82 -16.64
N LEU A 41 -4.79 2.93 -16.00
CA LEU A 41 -3.61 3.61 -16.56
C LEU A 41 -2.66 2.67 -17.31
N GLN A 42 -2.86 1.35 -17.21
CA GLN A 42 -1.93 0.35 -17.73
C GLN A 42 -1.64 0.49 -19.21
N LYS A 43 -2.68 0.64 -20.03
CA LYS A 43 -2.53 0.80 -21.50
C LYS A 43 -1.87 2.12 -21.88
N GLU A 44 -2.20 3.19 -21.16
CA GLU A 44 -1.68 4.53 -21.45
C GLU A 44 -0.18 4.63 -21.14
N ILE A 45 0.26 4.06 -20.01
CA ILE A 45 1.68 4.12 -19.59
C ILE A 45 2.49 3.00 -20.26
N GLY A 46 1.89 1.85 -20.56
CA GLY A 46 2.54 0.73 -21.25
C GLY A 46 3.29 -0.24 -20.33
N PHE A 47 2.88 -0.39 -19.05
CA PHE A 47 3.48 -1.35 -18.12
C PHE A 47 2.69 -2.66 -18.05
N SER A 48 3.36 -3.73 -17.61
CA SER A 48 2.73 -5.01 -17.26
C SER A 48 2.42 -5.06 -15.76
N MET A 49 1.34 -5.74 -15.38
CA MET A 49 0.94 -5.83 -13.97
C MET A 49 0.43 -7.22 -13.61
N GLU A 50 0.80 -7.68 -12.42
CA GLU A 50 0.16 -8.80 -11.73
C GLU A 50 -0.11 -8.45 -10.27
N VAL A 51 -1.01 -9.19 -9.64
CA VAL A 51 -1.38 -9.03 -8.23
C VAL A 51 -0.76 -10.13 -7.39
N VAL A 52 -0.22 -9.73 -6.24
CA VAL A 52 0.18 -10.65 -5.17
C VAL A 52 -0.65 -10.36 -3.92
N HIS A 53 -1.35 -11.38 -3.47
CA HIS A 53 -2.00 -11.43 -2.16
C HIS A 53 -1.12 -12.20 -1.19
N VAL A 54 -0.90 -11.66 0.00
CA VAL A 54 -0.13 -12.33 1.06
C VAL A 54 -1.07 -12.76 2.16
N HIS A 55 -1.31 -14.06 2.24
CA HIS A 55 -2.11 -14.69 3.29
C HIS A 55 -1.23 -14.94 4.51
N HIS A 56 -1.56 -14.28 5.62
CA HIS A 56 -0.73 -14.29 6.83
C HIS A 56 -1.04 -15.44 7.80
N GLY A 57 -2.10 -16.21 7.58
CA GLY A 57 -2.51 -17.32 8.47
C GLY A 57 -3.02 -16.88 9.85
N ILE A 58 -3.34 -15.59 10.05
CA ILE A 58 -3.74 -15.05 11.37
C ILE A 58 -5.23 -15.20 11.62
N ARG A 59 -6.07 -14.98 10.60
CA ARG A 59 -7.53 -14.84 10.75
C ARG A 59 -8.34 -16.06 10.26
N GLY A 60 -7.67 -17.19 9.99
CA GLY A 60 -8.35 -18.41 9.53
C GLY A 60 -9.31 -18.15 8.35
N GLN A 61 -10.57 -18.57 8.46
CA GLN A 61 -11.57 -18.45 7.39
C GLN A 61 -11.79 -17.02 6.85
N GLU A 62 -11.59 -15.99 7.66
CA GLU A 62 -11.66 -14.61 7.15
C GLU A 62 -10.55 -14.32 6.13
N ALA A 63 -9.34 -14.80 6.40
CA ALA A 63 -8.22 -14.62 5.49
C ALA A 63 -8.43 -15.40 4.17
N ASP A 64 -9.02 -16.61 4.24
CA ASP A 64 -9.37 -17.40 3.06
C ASP A 64 -10.43 -16.70 2.20
N ARG A 65 -11.45 -16.12 2.86
CA ARG A 65 -12.47 -15.30 2.18
C ARG A 65 -11.87 -14.08 1.51
N ASP A 66 -10.94 -13.41 2.17
CA ASP A 66 -10.27 -12.21 1.66
C ASP A 66 -9.43 -12.56 0.42
N GLU A 67 -8.73 -13.67 0.43
CA GLU A 67 -7.99 -14.19 -0.73
C GLU A 67 -8.92 -14.48 -1.90
N GLN A 68 -10.00 -15.24 -1.68
CA GLN A 68 -10.99 -15.57 -2.72
C GLN A 68 -11.63 -14.31 -3.32
N PHE A 69 -11.89 -13.29 -2.50
CA PHE A 69 -12.42 -12.02 -2.97
C PHE A 69 -11.43 -11.31 -3.93
N VAL A 70 -10.15 -11.25 -3.55
CA VAL A 70 -9.11 -10.62 -4.40
C VAL A 70 -8.92 -11.40 -5.68
N GLU A 71 -8.89 -12.75 -5.60
CA GLU A 71 -8.80 -13.62 -6.77
C GLU A 71 -9.95 -13.39 -7.74
N LYS A 72 -11.19 -13.31 -7.22
CA LYS A 72 -12.37 -13.03 -8.04
C LYS A 72 -12.24 -11.68 -8.75
N ILE A 73 -11.88 -10.61 -8.04
CA ILE A 73 -11.69 -9.29 -8.65
C ILE A 73 -10.62 -9.34 -9.76
N CYS A 74 -9.51 -10.00 -9.51
CA CYS A 74 -8.44 -10.11 -10.49
C CYS A 74 -8.91 -10.86 -11.75
N ARG A 75 -9.66 -11.94 -11.59
CA ARG A 75 -10.28 -12.69 -12.68
C ARG A 75 -11.25 -11.83 -13.49
N ASP A 76 -12.15 -11.13 -12.80
CA ASP A 76 -13.16 -10.27 -13.45
C ASP A 76 -12.50 -9.10 -14.21
N TRP A 77 -11.36 -8.62 -13.75
CA TRP A 77 -10.60 -7.54 -14.40
C TRP A 77 -9.52 -8.02 -15.36
N GLY A 78 -9.33 -9.34 -15.53
CA GLY A 78 -8.31 -9.91 -16.41
C GLY A 78 -6.88 -9.58 -15.97
N ILE A 79 -6.61 -9.60 -14.66
CA ILE A 79 -5.29 -9.33 -14.08
C ILE A 79 -4.73 -10.66 -13.52
N PRO A 80 -3.49 -11.04 -13.86
CA PRO A 80 -2.85 -12.20 -13.26
C PRO A 80 -2.79 -12.09 -11.73
N PHE A 81 -3.18 -13.18 -11.05
CA PHE A 81 -3.24 -13.25 -9.59
C PHE A 81 -2.35 -14.36 -9.05
N ARG A 82 -1.70 -14.08 -7.92
CA ARG A 82 -0.97 -15.06 -7.12
C ARG A 82 -1.23 -14.85 -5.65
N SER A 83 -1.37 -15.95 -4.92
CA SER A 83 -1.37 -15.96 -3.47
C SER A 83 -0.07 -16.53 -2.92
N ARG A 84 0.37 -16.00 -1.78
CA ARG A 84 1.51 -16.47 -1.01
C ARG A 84 1.09 -16.65 0.44
N HIS A 85 1.22 -17.86 0.96
CA HIS A 85 0.80 -18.25 2.30
C HIS A 85 2.00 -18.32 3.24
N TYR A 86 1.88 -17.64 4.39
CA TYR A 86 2.89 -17.67 5.45
C TYR A 86 2.21 -17.86 6.80
N PRO A 87 2.65 -18.83 7.63
CA PRO A 87 2.12 -19.05 8.98
C PRO A 87 2.72 -18.00 9.94
N VAL A 88 2.25 -16.77 9.86
CA VAL A 88 2.80 -15.64 10.64
C VAL A 88 2.76 -15.89 12.15
N PRO A 89 1.74 -16.49 12.77
CA PRO A 89 1.76 -16.79 14.21
C PRO A 89 2.94 -17.71 14.61
N GLU A 90 3.21 -18.75 13.83
CA GLU A 90 4.32 -19.68 14.08
C GLU A 90 5.68 -18.99 13.88
N LEU A 91 5.81 -18.21 12.78
CA LEU A 91 7.02 -17.46 12.46
C LEU A 91 7.30 -16.37 13.50
N SER A 92 6.27 -15.71 14.01
CA SER A 92 6.36 -14.72 15.09
C SER A 92 6.96 -15.32 16.35
N GLY A 93 6.45 -16.49 16.77
CA GLY A 93 7.01 -17.23 17.90
C GLY A 93 8.46 -17.64 17.68
N LYS A 94 8.78 -18.18 16.50
CA LYS A 94 10.15 -18.63 16.14
C LYS A 94 11.16 -17.47 16.08
N TRP A 95 10.76 -16.33 15.52
CA TRP A 95 11.64 -15.17 15.37
C TRP A 95 11.64 -14.24 16.59
N LYS A 96 10.77 -14.50 17.57
CA LYS A 96 10.56 -13.64 18.75
C LYS A 96 10.25 -12.19 18.39
N LEU A 97 9.43 -12.01 17.36
CA LEU A 97 8.97 -10.72 16.85
C LEU A 97 7.45 -10.60 17.02
N GLY A 98 6.94 -9.38 17.01
CA GLY A 98 5.48 -9.16 16.93
C GLY A 98 4.91 -9.61 15.58
N GLU A 99 3.61 -9.99 15.56
CA GLU A 99 2.94 -10.44 14.31
C GLU A 99 2.96 -9.36 13.22
N GLU A 100 2.85 -8.08 13.58
CA GLU A 100 2.90 -6.97 12.61
C GLU A 100 4.28 -6.91 11.92
N GLU A 101 5.36 -6.99 12.70
CA GLU A 101 6.72 -6.96 12.15
C GLU A 101 7.00 -8.21 11.32
N THR A 102 6.61 -9.39 11.82
CA THR A 102 6.70 -10.66 11.08
C THR A 102 5.94 -10.57 9.76
N GLY A 103 4.71 -10.04 9.79
CA GLY A 103 3.90 -9.81 8.60
C GLY A 103 4.56 -8.87 7.58
N ARG A 104 5.32 -7.87 8.03
CA ARG A 104 6.11 -7.00 7.14
C ARG A 104 7.27 -7.74 6.48
N ILE A 105 7.96 -8.59 7.24
CA ILE A 105 9.10 -9.39 6.74
C ILE A 105 8.62 -10.38 5.67
N VAL A 106 7.60 -11.18 5.95
CA VAL A 106 7.08 -12.17 4.99
C VAL A 106 6.50 -11.50 3.74
N ARG A 107 5.90 -10.33 3.87
CA ARG A 107 5.42 -9.54 2.73
C ARG A 107 6.58 -9.10 1.82
N LYS A 108 7.67 -8.63 2.42
CA LYS A 108 8.89 -8.29 1.66
C LYS A 108 9.47 -9.53 0.98
N GLN A 109 9.48 -10.66 1.66
CA GLN A 109 9.92 -11.94 1.10
C GLN A 109 9.07 -12.34 -0.11
N ALA A 110 7.74 -12.28 0.00
CA ALA A 110 6.82 -12.59 -1.10
C ALA A 110 7.15 -11.76 -2.35
N PHE A 111 7.38 -10.46 -2.22
CA PHE A 111 7.75 -9.62 -3.37
C PHE A 111 9.13 -9.96 -3.95
N GLN A 112 10.10 -10.35 -3.11
CA GLN A 112 11.40 -10.80 -3.61
C GLN A 112 11.32 -12.14 -4.35
N GLU A 113 10.48 -13.05 -3.90
CA GLU A 113 10.20 -14.31 -4.61
C GLU A 113 9.57 -14.04 -5.98
N GLU A 114 8.61 -13.10 -6.08
CA GLU A 114 8.02 -12.70 -7.36
C GLU A 114 9.05 -12.03 -8.29
N LYS A 115 9.91 -11.18 -7.74
CA LYS A 115 11.01 -10.58 -8.50
C LYS A 115 11.90 -11.65 -9.14
N LYS A 116 12.26 -12.69 -8.37
CA LYS A 116 13.06 -13.82 -8.87
C LYS A 116 12.30 -14.61 -9.95
N ARG A 117 11.04 -14.97 -9.66
CA ARG A 117 10.19 -15.71 -10.61
C ARG A 117 10.04 -14.99 -11.96
N LEU A 118 9.90 -13.68 -11.91
CA LEU A 118 9.74 -12.83 -13.09
C LEU A 118 11.06 -12.53 -13.81
N GLY A 119 12.20 -13.03 -13.30
CA GLY A 119 13.50 -12.89 -13.96
C GLY A 119 14.12 -11.49 -13.84
N PHE A 120 13.78 -10.73 -12.78
CA PHE A 120 14.36 -9.42 -12.49
C PHE A 120 15.50 -9.50 -11.43
N SER A 121 15.96 -10.70 -11.10
CA SER A 121 17.06 -10.92 -10.15
C SER A 121 18.33 -11.32 -10.90
N GLY A 122 19.44 -10.63 -10.60
CA GLY A 122 20.78 -10.89 -11.18
C GLY A 122 21.24 -9.84 -12.18
N GLU A 123 22.56 -9.78 -12.40
CA GLU A 123 23.22 -8.82 -13.30
C GLU A 123 22.90 -9.01 -14.79
N GLN A 124 22.29 -10.13 -15.16
CA GLN A 124 21.93 -10.49 -16.54
C GLN A 124 20.44 -10.32 -16.86
N SER A 125 19.71 -9.51 -16.08
CA SER A 125 18.32 -9.23 -16.45
C SER A 125 18.28 -8.50 -17.80
N LYS A 126 17.97 -9.22 -18.88
CA LYS A 126 17.82 -8.69 -20.25
C LYS A 126 16.48 -7.95 -20.45
N LYS A 127 15.80 -7.55 -19.38
CA LYS A 127 14.49 -6.89 -19.47
C LYS A 127 14.65 -5.38 -19.58
N ASN A 128 13.98 -4.77 -20.55
CA ASN A 128 14.03 -3.33 -20.78
C ASN A 128 13.38 -2.49 -19.67
N GLY A 129 12.37 -3.03 -18.97
CA GLY A 129 11.67 -2.36 -17.88
C GLY A 129 12.27 -2.64 -16.50
N GLN A 130 11.78 -1.93 -15.50
CA GLN A 130 12.14 -2.12 -14.10
C GLN A 130 11.09 -2.95 -13.37
N PHE A 131 11.51 -3.68 -12.32
CA PHE A 131 10.60 -4.31 -11.39
C PHE A 131 10.11 -3.26 -10.37
N ARG A 132 8.80 -3.18 -10.18
CA ARG A 132 8.15 -2.28 -9.24
C ARG A 132 7.17 -3.03 -8.36
N VAL A 133 7.14 -2.69 -7.07
CA VAL A 133 6.14 -3.16 -6.11
C VAL A 133 5.21 -2.02 -5.77
N ALA A 134 3.93 -2.13 -6.13
CA ALA A 134 2.93 -1.11 -5.81
C ALA A 134 2.24 -1.43 -4.49
N LEU A 135 2.30 -0.50 -3.53
CA LEU A 135 1.63 -0.59 -2.23
C LEU A 135 0.64 0.56 -2.04
N ALA A 136 -0.51 0.26 -1.45
CA ALA A 136 -1.65 1.15 -1.34
C ALA A 136 -1.62 2.05 -0.09
N HIS A 137 -0.47 2.57 0.28
CA HIS A 137 -0.41 3.60 1.32
C HIS A 137 -1.08 4.88 0.81
N ASN A 138 -1.90 5.49 1.64
CA ASN A 138 -2.61 6.73 1.36
C ASN A 138 -2.08 7.88 2.23
N ARG A 139 -2.66 9.08 2.08
CA ARG A 139 -2.23 10.28 2.80
C ARG A 139 -2.45 10.17 4.32
N ASN A 140 -3.50 9.48 4.76
CA ASN A 140 -3.73 9.26 6.19
C ASN A 140 -2.65 8.36 6.80
N ASP A 141 -2.19 7.32 6.08
CA ASP A 141 -1.07 6.47 6.54
C ASP A 141 0.22 7.28 6.75
N LEU A 142 0.45 8.28 5.90
CA LEU A 142 1.57 9.20 6.04
C LEU A 142 1.45 10.01 7.34
N ALA A 143 0.28 10.63 7.59
CA ALA A 143 0.02 11.38 8.81
C ALA A 143 0.13 10.51 10.07
N GLU A 144 -0.41 9.28 10.03
CA GLU A 144 -0.28 8.29 11.11
C GLU A 144 1.19 7.99 11.42
N THR A 145 1.99 7.76 10.39
CA THR A 145 3.42 7.46 10.53
C THR A 145 4.18 8.65 11.10
N MET A 146 3.88 9.86 10.62
CA MET A 146 4.49 11.09 11.13
C MET A 146 4.20 11.30 12.63
N LEU A 147 2.94 11.18 13.03
CA LEU A 147 2.55 11.30 14.46
C LEU A 147 3.17 10.21 15.31
N HIS A 148 3.22 8.98 14.80
CA HIS A 148 3.86 7.87 15.50
C HIS A 148 5.37 8.10 15.71
N HIS A 149 6.07 8.65 14.72
CA HIS A 149 7.48 9.01 14.84
C HIS A 149 7.69 10.17 15.79
N LEU A 150 6.87 11.23 15.71
CA LEU A 150 6.91 12.36 16.65
C LEU A 150 6.75 11.92 18.10
N ALA A 151 5.77 11.04 18.36
CA ALA A 151 5.52 10.53 19.71
C ALA A 151 6.68 9.67 20.27
N ARG A 152 7.51 9.08 19.39
CA ARG A 152 8.67 8.28 19.78
C ARG A 152 9.97 9.10 19.94
N GLY A 153 9.95 10.36 19.57
CA GLY A 153 11.14 11.20 19.54
C GLY A 153 11.99 10.87 18.31
N THR A 154 11.82 11.63 17.24
CA THR A 154 12.60 11.49 16.01
C THR A 154 13.17 12.83 15.59
N GLY A 155 14.33 12.82 14.90
CA GLY A 155 14.85 14.00 14.23
C GLY A 155 14.08 14.28 12.92
N ILE A 156 14.35 15.44 12.31
CA ILE A 156 13.68 15.90 11.09
C ILE A 156 13.72 14.86 9.97
N ARG A 157 14.84 14.17 9.79
CA ARG A 157 14.97 13.07 8.80
C ARG A 157 14.04 11.89 9.05
N GLY A 158 13.73 11.58 10.31
CA GLY A 158 12.79 10.51 10.66
C GLY A 158 11.34 10.91 10.45
N LEU A 159 11.04 12.21 10.36
CA LEU A 159 9.71 12.72 10.03
C LEU A 159 9.35 12.51 8.55
N SER A 160 10.31 12.28 7.67
CA SER A 160 10.06 12.07 6.22
C SER A 160 9.11 10.91 5.91
N GLY A 161 8.84 10.05 6.90
CA GLY A 161 7.72 9.11 6.88
C GLY A 161 7.73 8.17 5.67
N ILE A 162 6.58 8.07 5.01
CA ILE A 162 6.35 7.19 3.86
C ILE A 162 6.64 7.95 2.56
N GLN A 163 7.70 7.58 1.84
CA GLN A 163 8.05 8.20 0.58
C GLN A 163 7.21 7.67 -0.59
N ALA A 164 6.99 8.49 -1.62
CA ALA A 164 6.30 8.13 -2.86
C ALA A 164 6.98 6.96 -3.59
N VAL A 165 8.31 7.01 -3.66
CA VAL A 165 9.17 5.96 -4.22
C VAL A 165 10.27 5.64 -3.21
N SER A 166 10.51 4.36 -2.97
CA SER A 166 11.59 3.87 -2.11
C SER A 166 12.19 2.60 -2.71
N GLY A 167 13.28 2.75 -3.45
CA GLY A 167 13.84 1.68 -4.24
C GLY A 167 12.84 1.14 -5.27
N GLU A 168 12.48 -0.12 -5.17
CA GLU A 168 11.50 -0.76 -6.08
C GLU A 168 10.05 -0.49 -5.67
N ILE A 169 9.81 0.01 -4.46
CA ILE A 169 8.47 0.24 -3.93
C ILE A 169 7.94 1.58 -4.41
N ILE A 170 6.73 1.57 -4.97
CA ILE A 170 5.98 2.75 -5.37
C ILE A 170 4.65 2.82 -4.59
N ARG A 171 4.15 4.02 -4.36
CA ARG A 171 2.89 4.27 -3.63
C ARG A 171 1.98 5.21 -4.41
N PRO A 172 1.32 4.67 -5.46
CA PRO A 172 0.56 5.50 -6.42
C PRO A 172 -0.57 6.31 -5.80
N VAL A 173 -1.17 5.82 -4.71
CA VAL A 173 -2.33 6.46 -4.08
C VAL A 173 -1.97 7.29 -2.82
N LEU A 174 -0.67 7.52 -2.57
CA LEU A 174 -0.21 8.32 -1.42
C LEU A 174 -0.70 9.79 -1.49
N CYS A 175 -1.02 10.28 -2.67
CA CYS A 175 -1.62 11.61 -2.88
C CYS A 175 -3.11 11.70 -2.54
N LEU A 176 -3.77 10.58 -2.19
CA LEU A 176 -5.20 10.50 -1.91
C LEU A 176 -5.47 10.34 -0.41
N GLU A 177 -6.58 10.89 0.05
CA GLU A 177 -7.09 10.64 1.39
C GLU A 177 -8.01 9.41 1.41
N ARG A 178 -8.09 8.76 2.57
CA ARG A 178 -8.95 7.59 2.77
C ARG A 178 -10.41 7.85 2.39
N LYS A 179 -10.97 9.00 2.78
CA LYS A 179 -12.35 9.38 2.44
C LYS A 179 -12.58 9.50 0.92
N GLU A 180 -11.61 10.01 0.19
CA GLU A 180 -11.69 10.12 -1.27
C GLU A 180 -11.67 8.74 -1.93
N ILE A 181 -10.81 7.83 -1.43
CA ILE A 181 -10.71 6.45 -1.91
C ILE A 181 -12.04 5.71 -1.73
N VAL A 182 -12.65 5.80 -0.55
CA VAL A 182 -13.94 5.15 -0.26
C VAL A 182 -15.05 5.70 -1.16
N ASN A 183 -15.14 7.02 -1.32
CA ASN A 183 -16.10 7.66 -2.21
C ASN A 183 -15.90 7.22 -3.67
N TYR A 184 -14.66 7.14 -4.12
CA TYR A 184 -14.32 6.67 -5.46
C TYR A 184 -14.83 5.27 -5.78
N LEU A 185 -14.65 4.33 -4.83
CA LEU A 185 -15.14 2.96 -4.98
C LEU A 185 -16.68 2.92 -4.96
N LYS A 186 -17.28 3.67 -4.04
CA LYS A 186 -18.76 3.76 -3.93
C LYS A 186 -19.39 4.27 -5.22
N GLU A 187 -18.87 5.36 -5.80
CA GLU A 187 -19.38 5.93 -7.05
C GLU A 187 -19.30 4.97 -8.25
N ARG A 188 -18.41 3.98 -8.19
CA ARG A 188 -18.20 2.98 -9.24
C ARG A 188 -18.84 1.64 -8.95
N GLY A 189 -19.49 1.49 -7.82
CA GLY A 189 -20.05 0.20 -7.40
C GLY A 189 -19.00 -0.88 -7.18
N ILE A 190 -17.75 -0.50 -6.87
CA ILE A 190 -16.65 -1.44 -6.64
C ILE A 190 -16.66 -1.87 -5.17
N SER A 191 -16.85 -3.15 -4.93
CA SER A 191 -16.79 -3.75 -3.59
C SER A 191 -15.36 -3.85 -3.07
N TYR A 192 -15.23 -3.84 -1.75
CA TYR A 192 -13.97 -4.07 -1.03
C TYR A 192 -14.27 -4.70 0.33
N ILE A 193 -13.24 -5.25 0.97
CA ILE A 193 -13.35 -5.87 2.29
C ILE A 193 -13.10 -4.81 3.36
N THR A 194 -13.93 -4.84 4.41
CA THR A 194 -13.68 -4.08 5.63
C THR A 194 -13.05 -5.01 6.65
N ASP A 195 -11.78 -4.77 6.98
CA ASP A 195 -11.05 -5.55 7.96
C ASP A 195 -11.51 -5.20 9.38
N SER A 196 -12.00 -6.20 10.12
CA SER A 196 -12.46 -6.07 11.50
C SER A 196 -11.36 -5.59 12.46
N SER A 197 -10.09 -5.92 12.16
CA SER A 197 -8.95 -5.50 12.98
C SER A 197 -8.68 -3.99 12.96
N ASN A 198 -9.19 -3.26 11.97
CA ASN A 198 -9.08 -1.80 11.90
C ASN A 198 -9.84 -1.07 13.01
N LEU A 199 -10.83 -1.72 13.63
CA LEU A 199 -11.62 -1.17 14.73
C LEU A 199 -10.96 -1.40 16.11
N SER A 200 -9.93 -2.22 16.18
CA SER A 200 -9.24 -2.54 17.42
C SER A 200 -8.20 -1.47 17.77
N ASP A 201 -8.19 -1.01 19.02
CA ASP A 201 -7.20 -0.05 19.54
C ASP A 201 -5.92 -0.72 20.09
N ASN A 202 -5.73 -2.00 19.84
CA ASN A 202 -4.59 -2.78 20.34
C ASN A 202 -3.23 -2.23 19.85
N TYR A 203 -3.22 -1.63 18.68
CA TYR A 203 -2.01 -1.06 18.09
C TYR A 203 -1.99 0.47 18.19
N THR A 204 -0.83 1.03 18.50
CA THR A 204 -0.63 2.50 18.58
C THR A 204 -1.08 3.21 17.31
N ARG A 205 -0.86 2.60 16.15
CA ARG A 205 -1.27 3.16 14.86
C ARG A 205 -2.79 3.24 14.73
N ASN A 206 -3.52 2.23 15.19
CA ASN A 206 -4.99 2.27 15.20
C ASN A 206 -5.52 3.36 16.14
N ARG A 207 -4.89 3.56 17.31
CA ARG A 207 -5.25 4.67 18.23
C ARG A 207 -5.05 6.03 17.59
N ILE A 208 -3.97 6.22 16.84
CA ILE A 208 -3.72 7.48 16.10
C ILE A 208 -4.82 7.66 15.03
N ARG A 209 -5.12 6.62 14.26
CA ARG A 209 -6.14 6.61 13.19
C ARG A 209 -7.54 6.90 13.71
N ASN A 210 -7.93 6.22 14.79
CA ASN A 210 -9.31 6.22 15.27
C ASN A 210 -9.63 7.40 16.18
N HIS A 211 -8.62 7.98 16.88
CA HIS A 211 -8.85 8.99 17.91
C HIS A 211 -8.08 10.28 17.65
N ILE A 212 -6.78 10.21 17.36
CA ILE A 212 -5.94 11.41 17.30
C ILE A 212 -6.18 12.22 16.02
N LEU A 213 -6.09 11.57 14.86
CA LEU A 213 -6.31 12.26 13.58
C LEU A 213 -7.71 12.86 13.47
N PRO A 214 -8.81 12.13 13.80
CA PRO A 214 -10.13 12.74 13.80
C PRO A 214 -10.28 13.92 14.76
N ALA A 215 -9.68 13.83 15.96
CA ALA A 215 -9.71 14.94 16.91
C ALA A 215 -8.94 16.17 16.37
N MET A 216 -7.82 15.99 15.70
CA MET A 216 -7.08 17.07 15.05
C MET A 216 -7.89 17.70 13.92
N GLU A 217 -8.54 16.91 13.07
CA GLU A 217 -9.36 17.43 11.97
C GLU A 217 -10.60 18.17 12.48
N GLN A 218 -11.25 17.68 13.53
CA GLN A 218 -12.48 18.29 14.07
C GLN A 218 -12.23 19.51 14.96
N LYS A 219 -11.16 19.48 15.78
CA LYS A 219 -10.96 20.48 16.85
C LYS A 219 -9.87 21.50 16.55
N ILE A 220 -8.96 21.20 15.63
CA ILE A 220 -7.81 22.07 15.34
C ILE A 220 -7.88 22.58 13.91
N ASN A 221 -7.85 21.68 12.91
CA ASN A 221 -7.86 22.06 11.50
C ASN A 221 -8.38 20.92 10.63
N ALA A 222 -9.46 21.15 9.89
CA ALA A 222 -10.07 20.16 8.98
C ALA A 222 -9.11 19.65 7.88
N LYS A 223 -7.99 20.38 7.63
CA LYS A 223 -6.94 20.01 6.69
C LYS A 223 -5.68 19.49 7.37
N ALA A 224 -5.75 19.03 8.63
CA ALA A 224 -4.57 18.57 9.37
C ALA A 224 -3.79 17.47 8.61
N VAL A 225 -4.48 16.47 8.06
CA VAL A 225 -3.86 15.40 7.26
C VAL A 225 -3.19 15.95 5.99
N GLU A 226 -3.84 16.89 5.30
CA GLU A 226 -3.29 17.53 4.10
C GLU A 226 -2.01 18.31 4.43
N HIS A 227 -2.04 19.12 5.49
CA HIS A 227 -0.89 19.93 5.91
C HIS A 227 0.30 19.08 6.36
N MET A 228 0.06 17.98 7.11
CA MET A 228 1.12 17.04 7.48
C MET A 228 1.78 16.43 6.24
N ALA A 229 1.00 16.07 5.23
CA ALA A 229 1.55 15.54 3.99
C ALA A 229 2.37 16.60 3.23
N CYS A 230 1.94 17.86 3.20
CA CYS A 230 2.67 18.94 2.54
C CYS A 230 4.05 19.18 3.14
N LEU A 231 4.20 19.09 4.47
CA LEU A 231 5.49 19.28 5.15
C LEU A 231 6.58 18.33 4.62
N LEU A 232 6.20 17.14 4.20
CA LEU A 232 7.15 16.14 3.69
C LEU A 232 7.58 16.41 2.25
N TYR A 233 6.72 17.04 1.44
CA TYR A 233 7.07 17.43 0.08
C TYR A 233 8.00 18.65 0.02
N THR A 234 7.99 19.50 1.05
CA THR A 234 8.84 20.68 1.11
C THR A 234 10.23 20.40 1.70
N SER A 235 10.38 19.33 2.49
CA SER A 235 11.68 18.93 3.07
C SER A 235 12.60 18.22 2.09
N ASP A 236 12.08 17.63 1.01
CA ASP A 236 12.88 17.00 -0.05
C ASP A 236 13.39 18.01 -1.11
N ALA A 237 12.98 19.28 -1.00
CA ALA A 237 13.36 20.37 -1.91
C ALA A 237 14.45 21.28 -1.34
N ALA A 238 14.95 21.01 -0.14
CA ALA A 238 16.05 21.71 0.53
C ALA A 238 17.24 20.75 0.72
#